data_4464a3bffb0af78d1435bfb5936985b6
#
_entry.id   4464a3bffb0af78d1435bfb5936985b6
#
_cell.length_a   1.000
_cell.length_b   1.000
_cell.length_c   1.000
_cell.angle_alpha   90.00
_cell.angle_beta   90.00
_cell.angle_gamma   90.00
#
_symmetry.space_group_name_H-M   'P 1'
#
loop_
_entity.id
_entity.type
_entity.pdbx_description
1 polymer ?
#
loop_
_entity_poly.entity_id
_entity_poly.type
_entity_poly.pdbx_seq_one_letter_code
_entity_poly.pdbx_strand_id
1 'polypeptide(L)'
;MAILELKDVTKKFGGLTAVDGVNLKVEENQICALIGPNGAGKTTVFNMITGAYQVTSGDVVFNSESICGKKPHQIVEKGIARTFQNIRLFKSATVLENVMTGFHCKTKTGMFNVIFNYRKCMQEEAECREKALEILRFLGLEDVKNLEARNIPYGHQRLLEIGQPGVTHHGEHTEQTARGSHMQADFPIQVHEKREGDATQRGD
;
A
#
# COMPACT_ATOMS: atom_id res chain seq x y z
N MET A 1 -18.26 -8.86 -0.24
CA MET A 1 -18.33 -8.14 1.06
C MET A 1 -17.34 -6.98 0.97
N ALA A 2 -17.74 -5.77 1.36
CA ALA A 2 -16.83 -4.62 1.22
C ALA A 2 -15.62 -4.79 2.15
N ILE A 3 -14.41 -4.72 1.56
CA ILE A 3 -13.15 -4.77 2.30
C ILE A 3 -12.77 -3.38 2.84
N LEU A 4 -13.11 -2.32 2.10
CA LEU A 4 -12.89 -0.93 2.49
C LEU A 4 -14.16 -0.12 2.29
N GLU A 5 -14.56 0.64 3.30
CA GLU A 5 -15.67 1.58 3.23
C GLU A 5 -15.26 2.96 3.76
N LEU A 6 -15.60 3.99 3.02
CA LEU A 6 -15.62 5.37 3.48
C LEU A 6 -17.08 5.74 3.74
N LYS A 7 -17.40 6.24 4.94
CA LYS A 7 -18.73 6.60 5.38
C LYS A 7 -18.76 8.09 5.73
N ASP A 8 -19.34 8.88 4.85
CA ASP A 8 -19.49 10.33 5.01
C ASP A 8 -18.20 11.05 5.40
N VAL A 9 -17.11 10.67 4.72
CA VAL A 9 -15.76 11.10 5.09
C VAL A 9 -15.50 12.51 4.63
N THR A 10 -15.17 13.39 5.58
CA THR A 10 -14.86 14.80 5.36
C THR A 10 -13.47 15.14 5.87
N LYS A 11 -12.73 15.96 5.12
CA LYS A 11 -11.43 16.52 5.52
C LYS A 11 -11.39 18.02 5.33
N LYS A 12 -11.14 18.72 6.42
CA LYS A 12 -10.93 20.17 6.45
C LYS A 12 -9.49 20.50 6.84
N PHE A 13 -8.92 21.49 6.20
CA PHE A 13 -7.63 22.09 6.54
C PHE A 13 -7.87 23.58 6.83
N GLY A 14 -7.98 23.93 8.13
CA GLY A 14 -8.42 25.27 8.52
C GLY A 14 -9.79 25.60 7.92
N GLY A 15 -9.88 26.66 7.13
CA GLY A 15 -11.11 27.09 6.45
C GLY A 15 -11.41 26.36 5.14
N LEU A 16 -10.49 25.52 4.63
CA LEU A 16 -10.65 24.82 3.35
C LEU A 16 -11.21 23.41 3.59
N THR A 17 -12.36 23.09 2.97
CA THR A 17 -12.85 21.71 2.88
C THR A 17 -12.24 21.06 1.63
N ALA A 18 -11.31 20.14 1.82
CA ALA A 18 -10.60 19.44 0.74
C ALA A 18 -11.34 18.18 0.26
N VAL A 19 -12.13 17.55 1.15
CA VAL A 19 -12.99 16.41 0.87
C VAL A 19 -14.25 16.60 1.69
N ASP A 20 -15.42 16.39 1.10
CA ASP A 20 -16.72 16.63 1.74
C ASP A 20 -17.67 15.46 1.51
N GLY A 21 -18.05 14.78 2.61
CA GLY A 21 -19.08 13.74 2.63
C GLY A 21 -18.86 12.55 1.69
N VAL A 22 -17.59 12.14 1.47
CA VAL A 22 -17.26 11.07 0.51
C VAL A 22 -17.72 9.72 1.05
N ASN A 23 -18.53 9.03 0.24
CA ASN A 23 -18.94 7.66 0.44
C ASN A 23 -18.33 6.78 -0.66
N LEU A 24 -17.66 5.69 -0.27
CA LEU A 24 -17.00 4.76 -1.17
C LEU A 24 -17.04 3.36 -0.59
N LYS A 25 -17.29 2.36 -1.43
CA LYS A 25 -17.14 0.94 -1.08
C LYS A 25 -16.27 0.25 -2.09
N VAL A 26 -15.32 -0.54 -1.57
CA VAL A 26 -14.45 -1.40 -2.37
C VAL A 26 -14.67 -2.83 -1.90
N GLU A 27 -15.06 -3.68 -2.83
CA GLU A 27 -15.23 -5.11 -2.57
C GLU A 27 -13.90 -5.86 -2.65
N GLU A 28 -13.85 -7.01 -2.03
CA GLU A 28 -12.68 -7.89 -2.13
C GLU A 28 -12.41 -8.27 -3.59
N ASN A 29 -11.13 -8.29 -3.98
CA ASN A 29 -10.67 -8.53 -5.35
C ASN A 29 -11.18 -7.53 -6.40
N GLN A 30 -11.70 -6.38 -6.00
CA GLN A 30 -12.15 -5.33 -6.89
C GLN A 30 -11.02 -4.33 -7.18
N ILE A 31 -10.88 -3.92 -8.45
CA ILE A 31 -10.06 -2.77 -8.85
C ILE A 31 -10.96 -1.55 -8.89
N CYS A 32 -10.66 -0.56 -8.05
CA CYS A 32 -11.39 0.70 -7.97
C CYS A 32 -10.50 1.88 -8.35
N ALA A 33 -11.05 2.86 -9.11
CA ALA A 33 -10.34 4.05 -9.53
C ALA A 33 -10.98 5.33 -9.02
N LEU A 34 -10.20 6.22 -8.40
CA LEU A 34 -10.62 7.56 -8.02
C LEU A 34 -10.20 8.56 -9.12
N ILE A 35 -11.16 9.01 -9.94
CA ILE A 35 -10.92 9.90 -11.07
C ILE A 35 -11.42 11.32 -10.74
N GLY A 36 -10.71 12.31 -11.23
CA GLY A 36 -11.09 13.72 -11.08
C GLY A 36 -9.95 14.65 -11.48
N PRO A 37 -10.23 15.95 -11.65
CA PRO A 37 -9.23 16.96 -12.01
C PRO A 37 -8.17 17.13 -10.90
N ASN A 38 -7.08 17.84 -11.22
CA ASN A 38 -6.11 18.23 -10.21
C ASN A 38 -6.78 19.11 -9.16
N GLY A 39 -6.48 18.86 -7.88
CA GLY A 39 -7.13 19.58 -6.77
C GLY A 39 -8.47 18.96 -6.28
N ALA A 40 -9.03 17.94 -6.94
CA ALA A 40 -10.29 17.30 -6.54
C ALA A 40 -10.23 16.47 -5.24
N GLY A 41 -9.16 16.56 -4.46
CA GLY A 41 -9.06 15.84 -3.17
C GLY A 41 -8.62 14.38 -3.24
N LYS A 42 -8.33 13.81 -4.44
CA LYS A 42 -7.94 12.40 -4.59
C LYS A 42 -6.81 11.98 -3.66
N THR A 43 -5.72 12.71 -3.65
CA THR A 43 -4.56 12.46 -2.77
C THR A 43 -4.94 12.59 -1.30
N THR A 44 -5.85 13.49 -0.96
CA THR A 44 -6.36 13.65 0.40
C THR A 44 -7.13 12.42 0.85
N VAL A 45 -7.99 11.85 -0.01
CA VAL A 45 -8.70 10.58 0.26
C VAL A 45 -7.70 9.46 0.53
N PHE A 46 -6.70 9.26 -0.34
CA PHE A 46 -5.66 8.25 -0.11
C PHE A 46 -4.87 8.49 1.19
N ASN A 47 -4.57 9.75 1.51
CA ASN A 47 -3.86 10.08 2.75
C ASN A 47 -4.71 9.80 4.00
N MET A 48 -6.03 9.91 3.91
CA MET A 48 -6.93 9.51 5.00
C MET A 48 -7.00 7.99 5.16
N ILE A 49 -7.14 7.24 4.06
CA ILE A 49 -7.15 5.77 4.07
C ILE A 49 -5.84 5.22 4.66
N THR A 50 -4.71 5.82 4.34
CA THR A 50 -3.38 5.38 4.81
C THR A 50 -2.96 5.99 6.16
N GLY A 51 -3.84 6.77 6.81
CA GLY A 51 -3.58 7.37 8.13
C GLY A 51 -2.57 8.51 8.14
N ALA A 52 -2.11 8.98 6.95
CA ALA A 52 -1.25 10.16 6.84
C ALA A 52 -2.01 11.44 7.23
N TYR A 53 -3.33 11.47 7.00
CA TYR A 53 -4.22 12.52 7.47
C TYR A 53 -5.35 11.92 8.30
N GLN A 54 -5.64 12.55 9.44
CA GLN A 54 -6.84 12.22 10.22
C GLN A 54 -8.08 12.78 9.52
N VAL A 55 -9.18 12.04 9.52
CA VAL A 55 -10.48 12.52 9.06
C VAL A 55 -10.98 13.63 9.99
N THR A 56 -11.73 14.58 9.46
CA THR A 56 -12.39 15.62 10.28
C THR A 56 -13.74 15.11 10.81
N SER A 57 -14.51 14.38 9.95
CA SER A 57 -15.73 13.68 10.31
C SER A 57 -15.96 12.50 9.38
N GLY A 58 -16.88 11.61 9.75
CA GLY A 58 -17.11 10.36 9.05
C GLY A 58 -16.20 9.24 9.54
N ASP A 59 -16.22 8.10 8.86
CA ASP A 59 -15.45 6.92 9.26
C ASP A 59 -14.83 6.22 8.04
N VAL A 60 -13.64 5.65 8.25
CA VAL A 60 -12.96 4.77 7.30
C VAL A 60 -12.89 3.39 7.94
N VAL A 61 -13.56 2.44 7.31
CA VAL A 61 -13.70 1.06 7.80
C VAL A 61 -12.93 0.12 6.88
N PHE A 62 -12.07 -0.70 7.44
CA PHE A 62 -11.34 -1.75 6.73
C PHE A 62 -11.53 -3.09 7.44
N ASN A 63 -11.91 -4.12 6.69
CA ASN A 63 -12.28 -5.44 7.24
C ASN A 63 -13.24 -5.34 8.43
N SER A 64 -14.30 -4.52 8.28
CA SER A 64 -15.34 -4.29 9.29
C SER A 64 -14.86 -3.58 10.58
N GLU A 65 -13.62 -3.07 10.60
CA GLU A 65 -13.05 -2.33 11.73
C GLU A 65 -12.71 -0.90 11.33
N SER A 66 -13.07 0.09 12.16
CA SER A 66 -12.64 1.48 11.94
C SER A 66 -11.13 1.60 12.05
N ILE A 67 -10.54 2.28 11.07
CA ILE A 67 -9.12 2.62 11.05
C ILE A 67 -8.85 4.09 11.34
N CYS A 68 -9.88 4.87 11.64
CA CYS A 68 -9.74 6.26 12.03
C CYS A 68 -8.89 6.40 13.30
N GLY A 69 -8.01 7.39 13.35
CA GLY A 69 -7.11 7.62 14.48
C GLY A 69 -5.89 6.70 14.55
N LYS A 70 -5.83 5.65 13.74
CA LYS A 70 -4.66 4.76 13.68
C LYS A 70 -3.48 5.44 12.98
N LYS A 71 -2.27 5.10 13.42
CA LYS A 71 -1.03 5.57 12.78
C LYS A 71 -0.75 4.77 11.49
N PRO A 72 -0.01 5.33 10.51
CA PRO A 72 0.27 4.65 9.24
C PRO A 72 0.82 3.23 9.38
N HIS A 73 1.77 2.99 10.30
CA HIS A 73 2.32 1.65 10.51
C HIS A 73 1.27 0.64 10.99
N GLN A 74 0.32 1.05 11.83
CA GLN A 74 -0.78 0.19 12.30
C GLN A 74 -1.76 -0.15 11.17
N ILE A 75 -1.93 0.76 10.20
CA ILE A 75 -2.77 0.54 9.01
C ILE A 75 -2.07 -0.43 8.05
N VAL A 76 -0.75 -0.30 7.89
CA VAL A 76 0.06 -1.26 7.11
C VAL A 76 0.00 -2.66 7.73
N GLU A 77 0.09 -2.78 9.06
CA GLU A 77 -0.06 -4.06 9.78
C GLU A 77 -1.43 -4.72 9.56
N LYS A 78 -2.47 -3.94 9.26
CA LYS A 78 -3.81 -4.44 8.89
C LYS A 78 -3.93 -4.88 7.43
N GLY A 79 -2.93 -4.60 6.60
CA GLY A 79 -2.89 -5.04 5.21
C GLY A 79 -3.18 -3.94 4.17
N ILE A 80 -3.28 -2.67 4.58
CA ILE A 80 -3.39 -1.55 3.62
C ILE A 80 -1.98 -1.05 3.30
N ALA A 81 -1.54 -1.26 2.07
CA ALA A 81 -0.28 -0.72 1.57
C ALA A 81 -0.50 0.32 0.48
N ARG A 82 0.47 1.21 0.29
CA ARG A 82 0.44 2.25 -0.72
C ARG A 82 1.78 2.39 -1.41
N THR A 83 1.77 2.39 -2.74
CA THR A 83 2.91 2.84 -3.54
C THR A 83 2.88 4.36 -3.67
N PHE A 84 4.06 4.98 -3.72
CA PHE A 84 4.19 6.42 -3.87
C PHE A 84 4.57 6.78 -5.31
N GLN A 85 4.21 7.99 -5.74
CA GLN A 85 4.61 8.51 -7.05
C GLN A 85 6.14 8.60 -7.20
N ASN A 86 6.84 8.95 -6.11
CA ASN A 86 8.30 8.93 -6.05
C ASN A 86 8.76 7.64 -5.40
N ILE A 87 9.61 6.91 -6.10
CA ILE A 87 10.20 5.65 -5.62
C ILE A 87 10.94 5.88 -4.29
N ARG A 88 10.56 5.13 -3.26
CA ARG A 88 11.15 5.19 -1.93
C ARG A 88 12.01 3.95 -1.67
N LEU A 89 13.14 3.88 -2.36
CA LEU A 89 14.15 2.85 -2.14
C LEU A 89 15.36 3.40 -1.39
N PHE A 90 16.00 2.55 -0.62
CA PHE A 90 17.34 2.81 -0.09
C PHE A 90 18.34 2.69 -1.23
N LYS A 91 18.65 3.81 -1.87
CA LYS A 91 19.40 3.86 -3.14
C LYS A 91 20.80 3.26 -3.06
N SER A 92 21.47 3.36 -1.91
CA SER A 92 22.82 2.82 -1.65
C SER A 92 22.80 1.38 -1.12
N ALA A 93 21.63 0.85 -0.77
CA ALA A 93 21.46 -0.55 -0.42
C ALA A 93 21.25 -1.40 -1.67
N THR A 94 21.60 -2.67 -1.60
CA THR A 94 21.37 -3.63 -2.68
C THR A 94 19.88 -3.89 -2.88
N VAL A 95 19.54 -4.46 -4.02
CA VAL A 95 18.16 -4.92 -4.35
C VAL A 95 17.66 -5.89 -3.28
N LEU A 96 18.48 -6.83 -2.85
CA LEU A 96 18.15 -7.79 -1.80
C LEU A 96 17.91 -7.11 -0.45
N GLU A 97 18.82 -6.22 -0.03
CA GLU A 97 18.69 -5.48 1.25
C GLU A 97 17.43 -4.60 1.28
N ASN A 98 17.04 -4.00 0.15
CA ASN A 98 15.79 -3.26 0.06
C ASN A 98 14.58 -4.14 0.37
N VAL A 99 14.50 -5.36 -0.18
CA VAL A 99 13.40 -6.30 0.13
C VAL A 99 13.50 -6.76 1.59
N MET A 100 14.69 -7.11 2.07
CA MET A 100 14.89 -7.56 3.46
C MET A 100 14.48 -6.50 4.49
N THR A 101 14.68 -5.21 4.20
CA THR A 101 14.29 -4.12 5.09
C THR A 101 12.78 -4.15 5.41
N GLY A 102 11.94 -4.56 4.46
CA GLY A 102 10.49 -4.71 4.68
C GLY A 102 10.12 -5.80 5.69
N PHE A 103 10.97 -6.81 5.91
CA PHE A 103 10.76 -7.85 6.91
C PHE A 103 11.15 -7.42 8.34
N HIS A 104 12.01 -6.41 8.50
CA HIS A 104 12.44 -5.95 9.83
C HIS A 104 11.30 -5.41 10.69
N CYS A 105 10.21 -4.95 10.13
CA CYS A 105 9.01 -4.54 10.88
C CYS A 105 8.34 -5.70 11.63
N LYS A 106 8.69 -6.96 11.32
CA LYS A 106 8.12 -8.17 11.94
C LYS A 106 9.02 -8.83 12.97
N THR A 107 10.32 -8.52 13.01
CA THR A 107 11.23 -9.08 14.00
C THR A 107 10.95 -8.42 15.36
N LYS A 108 10.27 -9.16 16.24
CA LYS A 108 10.01 -8.75 17.65
C LYS A 108 11.25 -8.82 18.52
N THR A 109 12.41 -8.99 17.93
CA THR A 109 13.69 -9.18 18.65
C THR A 109 14.19 -7.82 19.11
N GLY A 110 13.83 -7.43 20.35
CA GLY A 110 14.42 -6.27 21.01
C GLY A 110 15.93 -6.43 21.21
N MET A 111 16.64 -5.31 21.35
CA MET A 111 18.10 -5.23 21.46
C MET A 111 18.70 -6.19 22.52
N PHE A 112 17.95 -6.53 23.57
CA PHE A 112 18.35 -7.51 24.58
C PHE A 112 18.37 -8.96 24.10
N ASN A 113 17.50 -9.33 23.14
CA ASN A 113 17.44 -10.68 22.58
C ASN A 113 18.58 -10.97 21.58
N VAL A 114 19.12 -9.95 20.92
CA VAL A 114 20.25 -10.10 20.01
C VAL A 114 21.50 -10.59 20.75
N ILE A 115 21.71 -10.14 22.00
CA ILE A 115 22.87 -10.50 22.82
C ILE A 115 22.74 -11.94 23.37
N PHE A 116 21.52 -12.35 23.76
CA PHE A 116 21.31 -13.64 24.42
C PHE A 116 20.85 -14.78 23.50
N ASN A 117 20.38 -14.49 22.28
CA ASN A 117 19.85 -15.50 21.35
C ASN A 117 20.42 -15.34 19.92
N TYR A 118 21.74 -15.20 19.80
CA TYR A 118 22.42 -15.04 18.50
C TYR A 118 22.02 -16.10 17.46
N ARG A 119 21.89 -17.38 17.87
CA ARG A 119 21.46 -18.46 16.95
C ARG A 119 20.04 -18.25 16.41
N LYS A 120 19.12 -17.77 17.23
CA LYS A 120 17.73 -17.49 16.79
C LYS A 120 17.69 -16.27 15.84
N CYS A 121 18.49 -15.26 16.12
CA CYS A 121 18.61 -14.08 15.25
C CYS A 121 19.15 -14.47 13.87
N MET A 122 20.17 -15.33 13.80
CA MET A 122 20.72 -15.85 12.56
C MET A 122 19.72 -16.71 11.77
N GLN A 123 18.87 -17.49 12.45
CA GLN A 123 17.82 -18.24 11.80
C GLN A 123 16.74 -17.33 11.22
N GLU A 124 16.27 -16.33 11.99
CA GLU A 124 15.29 -15.36 11.53
C GLU A 124 15.83 -14.55 10.32
N GLU A 125 17.11 -14.18 10.32
CA GLU A 125 17.74 -13.50 9.21
C GLU A 125 17.84 -14.39 7.96
N ALA A 126 18.19 -15.66 8.13
CA ALA A 126 18.24 -16.63 7.03
C ALA A 126 16.84 -16.85 6.42
N GLU A 127 15.81 -17.00 7.24
CA GLU A 127 14.41 -17.12 6.77
C GLU A 127 13.96 -15.84 6.03
N CYS A 128 14.28 -14.66 6.55
CA CYS A 128 13.98 -13.40 5.88
C CYS A 128 14.69 -13.31 4.51
N ARG A 129 15.94 -13.76 4.45
CA ARG A 129 16.73 -13.78 3.22
C ARG A 129 16.12 -14.70 2.16
N GLU A 130 15.70 -15.92 2.54
CA GLU A 130 15.06 -16.87 1.62
C GLU A 130 13.74 -16.29 1.08
N LYS A 131 12.89 -15.75 1.94
CA LYS A 131 11.65 -15.08 1.52
C LYS A 131 11.91 -13.89 0.60
N ALA A 132 12.95 -13.11 0.87
CA ALA A 132 13.34 -12.01 -0.01
C ALA A 132 13.79 -12.51 -1.39
N LEU A 133 14.54 -13.62 -1.45
CA LEU A 133 14.95 -14.24 -2.71
C LEU A 133 13.76 -14.79 -3.50
N GLU A 134 12.76 -15.39 -2.83
CA GLU A 134 11.52 -15.83 -3.48
C GLU A 134 10.77 -14.65 -4.14
N ILE A 135 10.66 -13.53 -3.44
CA ILE A 135 10.05 -12.31 -4.00
C ILE A 135 10.87 -11.82 -5.21
N LEU A 136 12.20 -11.78 -5.11
CA LEU A 136 13.04 -11.33 -6.21
C LEU A 136 12.96 -12.26 -7.43
N ARG A 137 12.85 -13.59 -7.23
CA ARG A 137 12.60 -14.55 -8.32
C ARG A 137 11.25 -14.28 -8.99
N PHE A 138 10.22 -14.08 -8.19
CA PHE A 138 8.89 -13.76 -8.69
C PHE A 138 8.87 -12.47 -9.52
N LEU A 139 9.63 -11.45 -9.11
CA LEU A 139 9.74 -10.16 -9.82
C LEU A 139 10.71 -10.19 -11.00
N GLY A 140 11.46 -11.28 -11.21
CA GLY A 140 12.53 -11.36 -12.22
C GLY A 140 13.74 -10.47 -11.91
N LEU A 141 14.02 -10.21 -10.63
CA LEU A 141 15.12 -9.36 -10.16
C LEU A 141 16.25 -10.13 -9.49
N GLU A 142 16.24 -11.47 -9.51
CA GLU A 142 17.25 -12.30 -8.83
C GLU A 142 18.66 -12.03 -9.36
N ASP A 143 18.83 -11.86 -10.67
CA ASP A 143 20.12 -11.64 -11.31
C ASP A 143 20.79 -10.32 -10.87
N VAL A 144 19.99 -9.34 -10.46
CA VAL A 144 20.46 -8.03 -10.02
C VAL A 144 20.43 -7.85 -8.50
N LYS A 145 20.18 -8.90 -7.73
CA LYS A 145 19.99 -8.86 -6.27
C LYS A 145 21.14 -8.20 -5.50
N ASN A 146 22.36 -8.30 -6.00
CA ASN A 146 23.57 -7.75 -5.36
C ASN A 146 23.93 -6.33 -5.86
N LEU A 147 23.20 -5.80 -6.87
CA LEU A 147 23.41 -4.44 -7.34
C LEU A 147 22.73 -3.45 -6.39
N GLU A 148 23.33 -2.27 -6.24
CA GLU A 148 22.67 -1.16 -5.54
C GLU A 148 21.41 -0.74 -6.29
N ALA A 149 20.35 -0.41 -5.55
CA ALA A 149 19.05 -0.05 -6.12
C ALA A 149 19.10 1.17 -7.05
N ARG A 150 20.08 2.08 -6.87
CA ARG A 150 20.29 3.21 -7.80
C ARG A 150 20.84 2.80 -9.16
N ASN A 151 21.46 1.63 -9.27
CA ASN A 151 22.14 1.16 -10.48
C ASN A 151 21.28 0.26 -11.36
N ILE A 152 20.05 -0.04 -10.95
CA ILE A 152 19.10 -0.80 -11.76
C ILE A 152 18.17 0.15 -12.56
N PRO A 153 17.65 -0.29 -13.73
CA PRO A 153 16.71 0.50 -14.54
C PRO A 153 15.48 0.94 -13.73
N TYR A 154 14.89 2.09 -14.08
CA TYR A 154 13.72 2.66 -13.40
C TYR A 154 12.54 1.67 -13.29
N GLY A 155 12.27 0.88 -14.33
CA GLY A 155 11.24 -0.16 -14.30
C GLY A 155 11.49 -1.21 -13.21
N HIS A 156 12.75 -1.66 -13.07
CA HIS A 156 13.16 -2.58 -12.00
C HIS A 156 13.08 -1.95 -10.61
N GLN A 157 13.37 -0.64 -10.49
CA GLN A 157 13.20 0.08 -9.22
C GLN A 157 11.71 0.11 -8.80
N ARG A 158 10.78 0.25 -9.75
CA ARG A 158 9.34 0.19 -9.48
C ARG A 158 8.89 -1.20 -9.05
N LEU A 159 9.37 -2.25 -9.72
CA LEU A 159 9.11 -3.63 -9.31
C LEU A 159 9.66 -3.91 -7.92
N LEU A 160 10.86 -3.42 -7.63
CA LEU A 160 11.49 -3.57 -6.32
C LEU A 160 10.68 -2.86 -5.21
N GLU A 161 10.14 -1.65 -5.46
CA GLU A 161 9.28 -0.94 -4.51
C GLU A 161 8.02 -1.75 -4.19
N ILE A 162 7.39 -2.35 -5.21
CA ILE A 162 6.20 -3.20 -5.02
C ILE A 162 6.56 -4.47 -4.24
N GLY A 163 7.76 -5.02 -4.47
CA GLY A 163 8.25 -6.23 -3.81
C GLY A 163 8.68 -6.05 -2.35
N GLN A 164 8.70 -4.82 -1.82
CA GLN A 164 9.00 -4.63 -0.40
C GLN A 164 7.84 -5.16 0.48
N PRO A 165 8.09 -6.05 1.46
CA PRO A 165 7.03 -6.68 2.26
C PRO A 165 6.12 -5.73 3.06
N GLY A 166 6.52 -4.50 3.27
CA GLY A 166 5.67 -3.44 3.84
C GLY A 166 4.57 -2.98 2.86
N VAL A 167 4.74 -3.26 1.55
CA VAL A 167 3.78 -2.98 0.48
C VAL A 167 2.95 -4.23 0.15
N THR A 168 3.50 -5.44 0.37
CA THR A 168 2.90 -6.72 -0.06
C THR A 168 2.32 -7.56 1.07
N HIS A 169 1.87 -6.95 2.16
CA HIS A 169 1.36 -7.70 3.30
C HIS A 169 -0.02 -8.32 3.10
N HIS A 170 -0.04 -9.42 2.33
CA HIS A 170 -0.95 -10.56 2.52
C HIS A 170 -0.28 -11.80 1.93
N GLY A 171 0.60 -12.43 2.70
CA GLY A 171 1.42 -13.56 2.28
C GLY A 171 0.71 -14.89 2.08
N GLU A 172 -0.63 -14.95 2.03
CA GLU A 172 -1.38 -16.19 1.71
C GLU A 172 -2.25 -16.05 0.46
N HIS A 173 -2.52 -14.84 -0.03
CA HIS A 173 -3.32 -14.63 -1.25
C HIS A 173 -2.52 -14.22 -2.50
N THR A 174 -1.22 -13.99 -2.36
CA THR A 174 -0.38 -13.52 -3.50
C THR A 174 -0.22 -14.59 -4.58
N GLU A 175 -0.24 -15.87 -4.23
CA GLU A 175 -0.15 -16.96 -5.21
C GLU A 175 -1.38 -17.08 -6.11
N GLN A 176 -2.57 -16.74 -5.62
CA GLN A 176 -3.80 -16.80 -6.43
C GLN A 176 -3.96 -15.58 -7.34
N THR A 177 -3.53 -14.40 -6.89
CA THR A 177 -3.63 -13.16 -7.68
C THR A 177 -2.58 -13.11 -8.80
N ALA A 178 -1.40 -13.71 -8.58
CA ALA A 178 -0.32 -13.74 -9.56
C ALA A 178 -0.59 -14.69 -10.74
N ARG A 179 -1.42 -15.72 -10.57
CA ARG A 179 -1.78 -16.67 -11.65
C ARG A 179 -2.83 -16.14 -12.62
N GLY A 180 -3.51 -15.05 -12.30
CA GLY A 180 -4.62 -14.50 -13.09
C GLY A 180 -4.35 -13.20 -13.84
N SER A 181 -3.23 -12.53 -13.63
CA SER A 181 -2.96 -11.24 -14.26
C SER A 181 -1.65 -11.24 -15.06
N HIS A 182 -1.77 -11.17 -16.38
CA HIS A 182 -0.72 -10.57 -17.21
C HIS A 182 -0.54 -9.14 -16.72
N MET A 183 0.49 -8.90 -15.90
CA MET A 183 0.77 -7.59 -15.34
C MET A 183 1.36 -6.68 -16.40
N GLN A 184 0.52 -5.86 -17.01
CA GLN A 184 0.93 -4.63 -17.66
C GLN A 184 1.08 -3.57 -16.56
N ALA A 185 2.32 -3.14 -16.32
CA ALA A 185 2.66 -2.18 -15.29
C ALA A 185 2.25 -0.77 -15.72
N ASP A 186 1.15 -0.29 -15.17
CA ASP A 186 0.81 1.14 -15.01
C ASP A 186 -0.57 1.26 -14.36
N PHE A 187 -0.64 1.39 -13.01
CA PHE A 187 -1.96 1.67 -12.43
C PHE A 187 -1.91 2.52 -11.16
N PRO A 188 -2.46 3.74 -11.21
CA PRO A 188 -3.15 4.30 -10.06
C PRO A 188 -4.50 3.59 -9.88
N ILE A 189 -4.88 3.29 -8.65
CA ILE A 189 -6.22 2.80 -8.30
C ILE A 189 -7.27 3.78 -8.83
N GLN A 190 -8.23 3.33 -9.65
CA GLN A 190 -9.28 4.17 -10.25
C GLN A 190 -10.67 3.83 -9.67
N VAL A 191 -11.42 4.80 -9.18
CA VAL A 191 -12.82 4.67 -8.71
C VAL A 191 -13.75 5.40 -9.67
N HIS A 192 -14.73 4.72 -10.23
CA HIS A 192 -15.79 5.33 -11.04
C HIS A 192 -16.99 5.66 -10.14
N GLU A 193 -17.25 6.94 -9.90
CA GLU A 193 -18.49 7.39 -9.30
C GLU A 193 -19.56 7.53 -10.40
N LYS A 194 -20.57 6.67 -10.36
CA LYS A 194 -21.78 6.83 -11.19
C LYS A 194 -22.66 7.84 -10.49
N ARG A 195 -22.67 9.10 -10.95
CA ARG A 195 -23.72 10.04 -10.57
C ARG A 195 -25.04 9.57 -11.19
N GLU A 196 -25.92 9.01 -10.39
CA GLU A 196 -27.36 8.98 -10.66
C GLU A 196 -27.93 10.35 -10.30
N GLY A 197 -28.54 11.00 -11.26
CA GLY A 197 -29.40 12.14 -11.00
C GLY A 197 -29.04 13.42 -11.73
N ASP A 198 -29.38 13.52 -13.01
CA ASP A 198 -30.02 14.72 -13.54
C ASP A 198 -30.78 14.37 -14.82
N ALA A 199 -31.98 13.81 -14.62
CA ALA A 199 -32.99 13.71 -15.65
C ALA A 199 -34.26 14.35 -15.09
N THR A 200 -34.31 15.68 -15.07
CA THR A 200 -35.61 16.35 -15.04
C THR A 200 -35.42 17.80 -15.51
N GLN A 201 -36.25 18.14 -16.45
CA GLN A 201 -36.66 19.48 -16.93
C GLN A 201 -35.93 20.03 -18.15
N ARG A 202 -36.43 19.67 -19.30
CA ARG A 202 -36.85 20.65 -20.32
C ARG A 202 -38.15 20.15 -20.91
N GLY A 203 -39.24 20.63 -20.36
CA GLY A 203 -40.51 20.79 -21.03
C GLY A 203 -40.73 22.28 -21.28
N ASP A 204 -41.26 22.55 -22.43
CA ASP A 204 -41.79 23.79 -22.99
C ASP A 204 -40.78 24.65 -23.76
#